data_599f7b2752b60931d3d0895b0a2c45bc
#
_entry.id   599f7b2752b60931d3d0895b0a2c45bc
#
_cell.length_a   1.000
_cell.length_b   1.000
_cell.length_c   1.000
_cell.angle_alpha   90.00
_cell.angle_beta   90.00
_cell.angle_gamma   90.00
#
_symmetry.space_group_name_H-M   'P 1'
#
loop_
_entity.id
_entity.type
_entity.pdbx_description
1 polymer ?
#
loop_
_entity_poly.entity_id
_entity_poly.type
_entity_poly.pdbx_seq_one_letter_code
_entity_poly.pdbx_strand_id
1 'polypeptide(L)'
;MKIHILTLFPDMILPWIGQSILGRAVENGLIDIGITNIRDHSADKHKKTDDTPYGGGAGMILTPQPVFDAITAIGAQHRRKIYMSPRGRQLDQTYISELAGEDELVILCGHYEGVDQRILDAWEMEEVSIGDYILTGGELACMVLIDTVARMIPGVLGNESAHLEESIYSGLLEYDQYTKPRKYEGWAVPEVLFGGNHKMIRLWQWESSLRLTQQRRPDLLRAFLKKAPPLTKEEKKILDSVLAREPLLEEEE
;
A
#
# COMPACT_ATOMS: atom_id res chain seq x y z
N MET A 1 -2.58 15.32 7.71
CA MET A 1 -3.09 14.88 6.40
C MET A 1 -4.60 14.67 6.47
N LYS A 2 -5.37 15.09 5.46
CA LYS A 2 -6.81 14.77 5.35
C LYS A 2 -7.06 13.76 4.25
N ILE A 3 -8.00 12.83 4.48
CA ILE A 3 -8.41 11.82 3.50
C ILE A 3 -9.94 11.80 3.45
N HIS A 4 -10.51 12.00 2.26
CA HIS A 4 -11.94 11.87 2.02
C HIS A 4 -12.24 10.62 1.19
N ILE A 5 -13.09 9.74 1.68
CA ILE A 5 -13.48 8.51 1.02
C ILE A 5 -14.91 8.65 0.50
N LEU A 6 -15.08 8.42 -0.78
CA LEU A 6 -16.39 8.34 -1.44
C LEU A 6 -16.70 6.86 -1.70
N THR A 7 -17.74 6.33 -1.10
CA THR A 7 -18.09 4.90 -1.18
C THR A 7 -19.61 4.69 -1.14
N LEU A 8 -20.08 3.55 -1.61
CA LEU A 8 -21.45 3.07 -1.41
C LEU A 8 -21.62 2.30 -0.09
N PHE A 9 -20.52 1.92 0.57
CA PHE A 9 -20.50 1.04 1.74
C PHE A 9 -19.64 1.59 2.88
N PRO A 10 -20.05 2.73 3.50
CA PRO A 10 -19.29 3.34 4.60
C PRO A 10 -19.06 2.38 5.77
N ASP A 11 -20.00 1.48 6.04
CA ASP A 11 -19.93 0.53 7.15
C ASP A 11 -18.82 -0.52 7.00
N MET A 12 -18.26 -0.70 5.81
CA MET A 12 -17.06 -1.52 5.61
C MET A 12 -15.79 -0.84 6.14
N ILE A 13 -15.74 0.47 6.14
CA ILE A 13 -14.54 1.27 6.43
C ILE A 13 -14.57 1.84 7.85
N LEU A 14 -15.72 2.33 8.30
CA LEU A 14 -15.87 2.99 9.59
C LEU A 14 -15.30 2.20 10.79
N PRO A 15 -15.56 0.89 10.95
CA PRO A 15 -15.02 0.14 12.09
C PRO A 15 -13.49 0.00 12.05
N TRP A 16 -12.91 -0.01 10.85
CA TRP A 16 -11.48 -0.17 10.65
C TRP A 16 -10.68 1.10 11.00
N ILE A 17 -11.20 2.30 10.67
CA ILE A 17 -10.52 3.58 10.92
C ILE A 17 -10.14 3.77 12.39
N GLY A 18 -11.00 3.32 13.32
CA GLY A 18 -10.77 3.44 14.75
C GLY A 18 -9.87 2.37 15.36
N GLN A 19 -9.21 1.53 14.56
CA GLN A 19 -8.45 0.39 15.06
C GLN A 19 -6.95 0.58 14.97
N SER A 20 -6.22 -0.08 15.91
CA SER A 20 -4.77 -0.25 15.85
C SER A 20 -3.98 1.07 15.73
N ILE A 21 -2.98 1.09 14.85
CA ILE A 21 -2.10 2.24 14.59
C ILE A 21 -2.87 3.38 13.93
N LEU A 22 -3.73 3.07 12.95
CA LEU A 22 -4.53 4.07 12.26
C LEU A 22 -5.48 4.80 13.22
N GLY A 23 -6.18 4.06 14.09
CA GLY A 23 -7.08 4.65 15.09
C GLY A 23 -6.35 5.64 16.01
N ARG A 24 -5.15 5.28 16.49
CA ARG A 24 -4.32 6.20 17.28
C ARG A 24 -3.86 7.43 16.49
N ALA A 25 -3.55 7.26 15.20
CA ALA A 25 -3.18 8.40 14.34
C ALA A 25 -4.33 9.38 14.16
N VAL A 26 -5.56 8.88 14.04
CA VAL A 26 -6.77 9.70 13.96
C VAL A 26 -7.06 10.37 15.31
N GLU A 27 -7.01 9.64 16.41
CA GLU A 27 -7.19 10.18 17.78
C GLU A 27 -6.18 11.30 18.11
N ASN A 28 -4.94 11.16 17.65
CA ASN A 28 -3.89 12.15 17.84
C ASN A 28 -3.95 13.31 16.83
N GLY A 29 -4.90 13.32 15.91
CA GLY A 29 -5.06 14.38 14.90
C GLY A 29 -3.98 14.42 13.82
N LEU A 30 -3.20 13.33 13.66
CA LEU A 30 -2.20 13.21 12.60
C LEU A 30 -2.86 12.98 11.24
N ILE A 31 -3.99 12.26 11.23
CA ILE A 31 -4.80 11.98 10.06
C ILE A 31 -6.26 12.30 10.38
N ASP A 32 -6.93 12.96 9.46
CA ASP A 32 -8.37 13.24 9.51
C ASP A 32 -9.05 12.48 8.36
N ILE A 33 -9.96 11.55 8.67
CA ILE A 33 -10.62 10.71 7.67
C ILE A 33 -12.12 11.00 7.65
N GLY A 34 -12.59 11.60 6.55
CA GLY A 34 -14.00 11.77 6.24
C GLY A 34 -14.50 10.68 5.30
N ILE A 35 -15.73 10.21 5.53
CA ILE A 35 -16.40 9.26 4.64
C ILE A 35 -17.71 9.87 4.17
N THR A 36 -17.94 9.83 2.85
CA THR A 36 -19.19 10.26 2.22
C THR A 36 -19.86 9.06 1.55
N ASN A 37 -21.10 8.80 1.92
CA ASN A 37 -21.93 7.84 1.22
C ASN A 37 -22.48 8.45 -0.08
N ILE A 38 -22.02 7.91 -1.21
CA ILE A 38 -22.44 8.39 -2.54
C ILE A 38 -23.96 8.33 -2.72
N ARG A 39 -24.64 7.35 -2.10
CA ARG A 39 -26.11 7.22 -2.17
C ARG A 39 -26.86 8.42 -1.62
N ASP A 40 -26.29 9.14 -0.66
CA ASP A 40 -26.94 10.28 -0.06
C ASP A 40 -27.03 11.49 -1.01
N HIS A 41 -26.20 11.47 -2.05
CA HIS A 41 -26.16 12.49 -3.11
C HIS A 41 -26.97 12.08 -4.36
N SER A 42 -27.63 10.91 -4.38
CA SER A 42 -28.48 10.54 -5.50
C SER A 42 -29.76 11.38 -5.55
N ALA A 43 -30.03 11.94 -6.72
CA ALA A 43 -31.28 12.66 -7.01
C ALA A 43 -32.48 11.72 -7.22
N ASP A 44 -32.23 10.41 -7.37
CA ASP A 44 -33.28 9.41 -7.52
C ASP A 44 -34.05 9.19 -6.21
N LYS A 45 -35.37 9.07 -6.28
CA LYS A 45 -36.25 8.89 -5.11
C LYS A 45 -35.97 7.61 -4.33
N HIS A 46 -35.39 6.59 -4.98
CA HIS A 46 -34.96 5.32 -4.37
C HIS A 46 -33.47 5.27 -4.10
N LYS A 47 -32.77 6.42 -4.21
CA LYS A 47 -31.31 6.54 -4.04
C LYS A 47 -30.52 5.59 -4.96
N LYS A 48 -31.01 5.39 -6.18
CA LYS A 48 -30.31 4.61 -7.20
C LYS A 48 -29.02 5.33 -7.59
N THR A 49 -27.93 4.58 -7.72
CA THR A 49 -26.59 5.12 -8.01
C THR A 49 -25.94 4.46 -9.22
N ASP A 50 -26.60 3.48 -9.83
CA ASP A 50 -26.08 2.63 -10.90
C ASP A 50 -27.09 2.50 -12.04
N ASP A 51 -26.59 2.20 -13.25
CA ASP A 51 -27.43 1.89 -14.42
C ASP A 51 -26.69 0.95 -15.38
N THR A 52 -27.44 0.41 -16.36
CA THR A 52 -26.87 -0.46 -17.40
C THR A 52 -25.89 0.29 -18.30
N PRO A 53 -24.76 -0.35 -18.71
CA PRO A 53 -23.80 0.31 -19.59
C PRO A 53 -24.37 0.55 -20.99
N TYR A 54 -24.01 1.67 -21.59
CA TYR A 54 -24.22 1.86 -23.05
C TYR A 54 -23.41 0.83 -23.84
N GLY A 55 -23.98 0.35 -24.92
CA GLY A 55 -23.38 -0.70 -25.73
C GLY A 55 -23.74 -2.12 -25.27
N GLY A 56 -24.48 -2.25 -24.17
CA GLY A 56 -24.85 -3.54 -23.60
C GLY A 56 -23.71 -4.17 -22.79
N GLY A 57 -23.97 -5.35 -22.25
CA GLY A 57 -23.05 -6.08 -21.37
C GLY A 57 -23.73 -6.50 -20.08
N ALA A 58 -23.08 -7.38 -19.33
CA ALA A 58 -23.53 -7.79 -18.00
C ALA A 58 -23.15 -6.73 -16.96
N GLY A 59 -23.91 -6.66 -15.87
CA GLY A 59 -23.61 -5.79 -14.74
C GLY A 59 -24.13 -4.35 -14.88
N MET A 60 -23.71 -3.50 -13.97
CA MET A 60 -24.13 -2.13 -13.80
C MET A 60 -22.89 -1.22 -13.72
N ILE A 61 -23.08 0.08 -13.94
CA ILE A 61 -22.02 1.11 -13.83
C ILE A 61 -22.50 2.20 -12.88
N LEU A 62 -21.63 2.66 -12.01
CA LEU A 62 -21.90 3.80 -11.14
C LEU A 62 -22.14 5.05 -11.96
N THR A 63 -23.31 5.66 -11.80
CA THR A 63 -23.76 6.83 -12.61
C THR A 63 -23.04 8.13 -12.21
N PRO A 64 -22.91 9.10 -13.12
CA PRO A 64 -22.14 10.32 -12.86
C PRO A 64 -22.75 11.20 -11.77
N GLN A 65 -24.09 11.43 -11.80
CA GLN A 65 -24.74 12.45 -10.99
C GLN A 65 -24.41 12.33 -9.50
N PRO A 66 -24.61 11.19 -8.80
CA PRO A 66 -24.36 11.12 -7.35
C PRO A 66 -22.89 11.30 -6.98
N VAL A 67 -21.96 10.89 -7.86
CA VAL A 67 -20.52 11.06 -7.62
C VAL A 67 -20.11 12.52 -7.80
N PHE A 68 -20.59 13.20 -8.86
CA PHE A 68 -20.34 14.63 -9.07
C PHE A 68 -20.82 15.47 -7.89
N ASP A 69 -22.03 15.19 -7.40
CA ASP A 69 -22.61 15.92 -6.28
C ASP A 69 -21.86 15.64 -4.96
N ALA A 70 -21.44 14.41 -4.73
CA ALA A 70 -20.62 14.03 -3.58
C ALA A 70 -19.27 14.75 -3.58
N ILE A 71 -18.54 14.75 -4.71
CA ILE A 71 -17.25 15.45 -4.85
C ILE A 71 -17.42 16.97 -4.67
N THR A 72 -18.50 17.54 -5.21
CA THR A 72 -18.80 18.95 -5.08
C THR A 72 -19.12 19.32 -3.62
N ALA A 73 -19.91 18.50 -2.95
CA ALA A 73 -20.31 18.73 -1.55
C ALA A 73 -19.13 18.75 -0.57
N ILE A 74 -18.11 17.96 -0.81
CA ILE A 74 -16.89 17.97 0.01
C ILE A 74 -15.86 19.03 -0.43
N GLY A 75 -16.15 19.80 -1.47
CA GLY A 75 -15.29 20.88 -1.95
C GLY A 75 -13.95 20.38 -2.53
N ALA A 76 -13.95 19.25 -3.25
CA ALA A 76 -12.74 18.56 -3.69
C ALA A 76 -12.17 19.02 -5.05
N GLN A 77 -12.58 20.20 -5.57
CA GLN A 77 -12.24 20.66 -6.92
C GLN A 77 -10.71 20.71 -7.19
N HIS A 78 -9.95 21.16 -6.21
CA HIS A 78 -8.49 21.38 -6.35
C HIS A 78 -7.65 20.35 -5.59
N ARG A 79 -8.25 19.24 -5.16
CA ARG A 79 -7.58 18.18 -4.41
C ARG A 79 -7.14 17.06 -5.35
N ARG A 80 -6.10 16.34 -4.94
CA ARG A 80 -5.70 15.12 -5.63
C ARG A 80 -6.76 14.05 -5.44
N LYS A 81 -7.24 13.47 -6.54
CA LYS A 81 -8.35 12.52 -6.57
C LYS A 81 -7.89 11.18 -7.15
N ILE A 82 -8.18 10.12 -6.44
CA ILE A 82 -7.79 8.76 -6.76
C ILE A 82 -9.03 7.90 -6.95
N TYR A 83 -9.04 7.11 -8.01
CA TYR A 83 -10.01 6.05 -8.22
C TYR A 83 -9.33 4.69 -8.11
N MET A 84 -9.81 3.83 -7.20
CA MET A 84 -9.28 2.48 -7.05
C MET A 84 -9.73 1.60 -8.20
N SER A 85 -8.81 1.21 -9.06
CA SER A 85 -9.08 0.52 -10.33
C SER A 85 -7.93 -0.43 -10.69
N PRO A 86 -8.22 -1.67 -11.17
CA PRO A 86 -7.16 -2.57 -11.65
C PRO A 86 -6.45 -2.07 -12.92
N ARG A 87 -7.01 -1.07 -13.61
CA ARG A 87 -6.40 -0.45 -14.80
C ARG A 87 -5.36 0.62 -14.47
N GLY A 88 -5.28 0.99 -13.18
CA GLY A 88 -4.48 2.13 -12.73
C GLY A 88 -2.99 1.84 -12.60
N ARG A 89 -2.22 2.91 -12.32
CA ARG A 89 -0.83 2.81 -11.92
C ARG A 89 -0.73 1.91 -10.68
N GLN A 90 0.20 0.97 -10.71
CA GLN A 90 0.43 0.08 -9.57
C GLN A 90 0.95 0.85 -8.36
N LEU A 91 0.36 0.60 -7.20
CA LEU A 91 0.75 1.18 -5.92
C LEU A 91 2.08 0.57 -5.48
N ASP A 92 3.14 1.33 -5.59
CA ASP A 92 4.47 0.98 -5.11
C ASP A 92 4.95 1.98 -4.04
N GLN A 93 6.09 1.70 -3.42
CA GLN A 93 6.65 2.52 -2.35
C GLN A 93 6.98 3.95 -2.79
N THR A 94 7.37 4.15 -4.03
CA THR A 94 7.64 5.48 -4.59
C THR A 94 6.35 6.29 -4.67
N TYR A 95 5.30 5.66 -5.19
CA TYR A 95 4.00 6.31 -5.32
C TYR A 95 3.34 6.57 -3.95
N ILE A 96 3.47 5.66 -3.00
CA ILE A 96 3.03 5.86 -1.62
C ILE A 96 3.71 7.10 -1.01
N SER A 97 5.02 7.27 -1.23
CA SER A 97 5.77 8.43 -0.74
C SER A 97 5.31 9.74 -1.40
N GLU A 98 4.97 9.72 -2.69
CA GLU A 98 4.37 10.86 -3.39
C GLU A 98 3.03 11.25 -2.74
N LEU A 99 2.15 10.26 -2.51
CA LEU A 99 0.83 10.48 -1.90
C LEU A 99 0.91 10.97 -0.45
N ALA A 100 1.87 10.47 0.32
CA ALA A 100 2.08 10.88 1.70
C ALA A 100 2.57 12.34 1.83
N GLY A 101 3.09 12.93 0.74
CA GLY A 101 3.46 14.36 0.66
C GLY A 101 2.29 15.30 0.43
N GLU A 102 1.09 14.79 0.16
CA GLU A 102 -0.10 15.60 -0.04
C GLU A 102 -0.76 16.00 1.29
N ASP A 103 -1.29 17.22 1.33
CA ASP A 103 -2.07 17.68 2.49
C ASP A 103 -3.43 16.99 2.55
N GLU A 104 -4.00 16.67 1.39
CA GLU A 104 -5.36 16.16 1.26
C GLU A 104 -5.53 15.24 0.05
N LEU A 105 -6.17 14.07 0.27
CA LEU A 105 -6.53 13.09 -0.76
C LEU A 105 -8.02 12.86 -0.79
N VAL A 106 -8.57 12.64 -1.98
CA VAL A 106 -9.94 12.16 -2.20
C VAL A 106 -9.88 10.81 -2.88
N ILE A 107 -10.51 9.79 -2.32
CA ILE A 107 -10.47 8.43 -2.84
C ILE A 107 -11.88 7.97 -3.18
N LEU A 108 -12.10 7.63 -4.45
CA LEU A 108 -13.35 7.04 -4.93
C LEU A 108 -13.21 5.50 -4.93
N CYS A 109 -14.07 4.85 -4.19
CA CYS A 109 -14.25 3.41 -4.21
C CYS A 109 -15.30 3.06 -5.26
N GLY A 110 -14.88 2.40 -6.34
CA GLY A 110 -15.79 1.89 -7.36
C GLY A 110 -16.50 0.61 -6.92
N HIS A 111 -17.62 0.36 -7.55
CA HIS A 111 -18.40 -0.88 -7.40
C HIS A 111 -18.94 -1.34 -8.74
N TYR A 112 -19.59 -2.49 -8.77
CA TYR A 112 -20.15 -3.07 -9.99
C TYR A 112 -19.08 -3.34 -11.05
N GLU A 113 -19.36 -3.03 -12.33
CA GLU A 113 -18.40 -3.13 -13.44
C GLU A 113 -17.48 -1.89 -13.53
N GLY A 114 -17.65 -0.92 -12.65
CA GLY A 114 -16.87 0.30 -12.59
C GLY A 114 -17.70 1.57 -12.47
N VAL A 115 -17.11 2.69 -12.87
CA VAL A 115 -17.73 4.02 -12.84
C VAL A 115 -17.84 4.59 -14.25
N ASP A 116 -18.79 5.47 -14.46
CA ASP A 116 -18.91 6.19 -15.74
C ASP A 116 -17.64 6.99 -16.02
N GLN A 117 -17.07 6.82 -17.21
CA GLN A 117 -15.79 7.43 -17.59
C GLN A 117 -15.78 8.95 -17.45
N ARG A 118 -16.93 9.60 -17.64
CA ARG A 118 -17.08 11.07 -17.49
C ARG A 118 -16.75 11.56 -16.08
N ILE A 119 -16.87 10.69 -15.05
CA ILE A 119 -16.45 11.01 -13.68
C ILE A 119 -14.93 11.17 -13.64
N LEU A 120 -14.22 10.20 -14.19
CA LEU A 120 -12.75 10.18 -14.17
C LEU A 120 -12.18 11.35 -14.96
N ASP A 121 -12.73 11.59 -16.16
CA ASP A 121 -12.27 12.65 -17.06
C ASP A 121 -12.54 14.05 -16.49
N ALA A 122 -13.77 14.31 -16.01
CA ALA A 122 -14.16 15.63 -15.54
C ALA A 122 -13.47 16.03 -14.22
N TRP A 123 -13.15 15.06 -13.38
CA TRP A 123 -12.51 15.29 -12.09
C TRP A 123 -11.00 15.02 -12.11
N GLU A 124 -10.43 14.69 -13.27
CA GLU A 124 -8.99 14.38 -13.45
C GLU A 124 -8.53 13.36 -12.41
N MET A 125 -9.28 12.24 -12.28
CA MET A 125 -8.98 11.22 -11.30
C MET A 125 -7.82 10.34 -11.76
N GLU A 126 -6.86 10.10 -10.86
CA GLU A 126 -5.78 9.12 -11.07
C GLU A 126 -6.31 7.72 -10.77
N GLU A 127 -6.19 6.79 -11.71
CA GLU A 127 -6.49 5.38 -11.47
C GLU A 127 -5.31 4.70 -10.76
N VAL A 128 -5.59 3.99 -9.65
CA VAL A 128 -4.58 3.31 -8.84
C VAL A 128 -4.96 1.85 -8.62
N SER A 129 -4.02 0.95 -8.91
CA SER A 129 -4.14 -0.50 -8.71
C SER A 129 -3.31 -0.97 -7.53
N ILE A 130 -3.83 -1.92 -6.76
CA ILE A 130 -3.07 -2.62 -5.71
C ILE A 130 -2.54 -3.99 -6.15
N GLY A 131 -2.72 -4.35 -7.42
CA GLY A 131 -2.24 -5.60 -8.01
C GLY A 131 -3.14 -6.12 -9.13
N ASP A 132 -2.67 -7.14 -9.82
CA ASP A 132 -3.31 -7.72 -11.01
C ASP A 132 -4.37 -8.77 -10.63
N TYR A 133 -5.39 -8.33 -9.89
CA TYR A 133 -6.54 -9.15 -9.49
C TYR A 133 -7.77 -8.26 -9.29
N ILE A 134 -8.94 -8.88 -9.37
CA ILE A 134 -10.22 -8.18 -9.26
C ILE A 134 -10.84 -8.39 -7.87
N LEU A 135 -11.30 -7.29 -7.28
CA LEU A 135 -12.07 -7.27 -6.03
C LEU A 135 -13.54 -6.99 -6.32
N THR A 136 -14.40 -7.24 -5.36
CA THR A 136 -15.85 -6.97 -5.46
C THR A 136 -16.20 -5.48 -5.38
N GLY A 137 -15.26 -4.65 -4.88
CA GLY A 137 -15.39 -3.20 -4.74
C GLY A 137 -14.05 -2.55 -4.40
N GLY A 138 -14.01 -1.23 -4.44
CA GLY A 138 -12.79 -0.45 -4.20
C GLY A 138 -12.43 -0.25 -2.73
N GLU A 139 -13.31 -0.62 -1.79
CA GLU A 139 -13.15 -0.33 -0.37
C GLU A 139 -11.91 -0.98 0.23
N LEU A 140 -11.66 -2.28 -0.05
CA LEU A 140 -10.46 -2.97 0.43
C LEU A 140 -9.19 -2.37 -0.16
N ALA A 141 -9.20 -2.02 -1.44
CA ALA A 141 -8.07 -1.36 -2.10
C ALA A 141 -7.81 0.02 -1.50
N CYS A 142 -8.86 0.78 -1.22
CA CYS A 142 -8.79 2.07 -0.51
C CYS A 142 -8.17 1.91 0.88
N MET A 143 -8.57 0.90 1.64
CA MET A 143 -8.00 0.62 2.97
C MET A 143 -6.50 0.30 2.89
N VAL A 144 -6.06 -0.49 1.90
CA VAL A 144 -4.64 -0.78 1.65
C VAL A 144 -3.87 0.51 1.34
N LEU A 145 -4.40 1.36 0.45
CA LEU A 145 -3.78 2.64 0.10
C LEU A 145 -3.66 3.55 1.34
N ILE A 146 -4.71 3.68 2.12
CA ILE A 146 -4.71 4.51 3.33
C ILE A 146 -3.71 3.98 4.36
N ASP A 147 -3.68 2.67 4.62
CA ASP A 147 -2.75 2.08 5.58
C ASP A 147 -1.29 2.33 5.19
N THR A 148 -0.98 2.11 3.92
CA THR A 148 0.39 2.31 3.40
C THR A 148 0.82 3.77 3.42
N VAL A 149 -0.06 4.71 3.08
CA VAL A 149 0.20 6.16 3.15
C VAL A 149 0.31 6.62 4.60
N ALA A 150 -0.57 6.16 5.49
CA ALA A 150 -0.56 6.52 6.90
C ALA A 150 0.77 6.19 7.59
N ARG A 151 1.39 5.06 7.27
CA ARG A 151 2.70 4.64 7.80
C ARG A 151 3.83 5.62 7.46
N MET A 152 3.67 6.41 6.39
CA MET A 152 4.65 7.41 5.95
C MET A 152 4.53 8.74 6.69
N ILE A 153 3.42 8.97 7.39
CA ILE A 153 3.15 10.24 8.07
C ILE A 153 3.97 10.27 9.38
N PRO A 154 4.78 11.32 9.62
CA PRO A 154 5.56 11.45 10.84
C PRO A 154 4.69 11.33 12.09
N GLY A 155 5.16 10.55 13.07
CA GLY A 155 4.46 10.33 14.34
C GLY A 155 3.40 9.22 14.32
N VAL A 156 3.02 8.65 13.19
CA VAL A 156 2.07 7.52 13.10
C VAL A 156 2.72 6.24 13.61
N LEU A 157 3.95 5.96 13.20
CA LEU A 157 4.75 4.86 13.77
C LEU A 157 5.58 5.39 14.93
N GLY A 158 5.67 4.60 16.02
CA GLY A 158 6.39 5.00 17.23
C GLY A 158 7.92 5.11 17.08
N ASN A 159 8.48 4.53 16.01
CA ASN A 159 9.89 4.65 15.65
C ASN A 159 9.98 5.16 14.20
N GLU A 160 10.39 6.41 14.05
CA GLU A 160 10.48 7.07 12.73
C GLU A 160 11.51 6.42 11.78
N SER A 161 12.48 5.68 12.30
CA SER A 161 13.45 4.95 11.47
C SER A 161 12.99 3.53 11.11
N ALA A 162 11.95 2.99 11.77
CA ALA A 162 11.53 1.61 11.57
C ALA A 162 11.13 1.33 10.11
N HIS A 163 10.43 2.26 9.48
CA HIS A 163 9.99 2.09 8.08
C HIS A 163 11.15 2.10 7.08
N LEU A 164 12.29 2.73 7.39
CA LEU A 164 13.45 2.78 6.48
C LEU A 164 14.22 1.46 6.43
N GLU A 165 14.11 0.63 7.47
CA GLU A 165 14.77 -0.68 7.59
C GLU A 165 13.83 -1.84 7.18
N GLU A 166 12.56 -1.56 6.91
CA GLU A 166 11.57 -2.59 6.52
C GLU A 166 11.82 -3.15 5.11
N SER A 167 11.25 -4.32 4.86
CA SER A 167 11.23 -4.99 3.55
C SER A 167 10.84 -4.03 2.42
N ILE A 168 11.49 -4.16 1.28
CA ILE A 168 11.26 -3.36 0.05
C ILE A 168 11.79 -1.92 0.15
N TYR A 169 11.71 -1.27 1.31
CA TYR A 169 12.27 0.07 1.50
C TYR A 169 13.79 0.11 1.29
N SER A 170 14.48 -0.85 1.90
CA SER A 170 15.93 -1.05 1.71
C SER A 170 16.30 -1.59 0.31
N GLY A 171 15.30 -1.99 -0.50
CA GLY A 171 15.47 -2.69 -1.78
C GLY A 171 15.66 -4.21 -1.63
N LEU A 172 15.64 -4.74 -0.41
CA LEU A 172 15.74 -6.16 -0.08
C LEU A 172 14.54 -6.60 0.76
N LEU A 173 14.27 -7.88 0.81
CA LEU A 173 13.36 -8.44 1.80
C LEU A 173 14.00 -8.39 3.19
N GLU A 174 13.20 -8.21 4.21
CA GLU A 174 13.64 -8.24 5.59
C GLU A 174 14.16 -9.64 5.97
N TYR A 175 15.11 -9.69 6.90
CA TYR A 175 15.70 -10.92 7.41
C TYR A 175 14.72 -11.73 8.27
N ASP A 176 15.04 -13.02 8.50
CA ASP A 176 14.26 -13.89 9.37
C ASP A 176 14.23 -13.36 10.80
N GLN A 177 13.03 -13.22 11.36
CA GLN A 177 12.83 -12.71 12.71
C GLN A 177 12.50 -13.83 13.70
N TYR A 178 13.02 -13.70 14.91
CA TYR A 178 12.84 -14.70 15.97
C TYR A 178 12.45 -14.01 17.29
N THR A 179 11.63 -14.71 18.09
CA THR A 179 11.25 -14.31 19.43
C THR A 179 11.39 -15.48 20.43
N LYS A 180 11.05 -15.26 21.68
CA LYS A 180 11.04 -16.29 22.73
C LYS A 180 9.97 -17.35 22.46
N PRO A 181 10.22 -18.59 22.88
CA PRO A 181 11.41 -19.13 23.55
C PRO A 181 12.57 -19.41 22.58
N ARG A 182 13.81 -19.59 23.09
CA ARG A 182 15.01 -19.90 22.27
C ARG A 182 14.92 -21.20 21.47
N LYS A 183 14.12 -22.15 21.93
CA LYS A 183 13.85 -23.41 21.23
C LYS A 183 12.37 -23.74 21.37
N TYR A 184 11.75 -24.08 20.26
CA TYR A 184 10.34 -24.47 20.20
C TYR A 184 10.18 -25.66 19.26
N GLU A 185 9.61 -26.76 19.75
CA GLU A 185 9.36 -28.01 19.00
C GLU A 185 10.54 -28.53 18.18
N GLY A 186 11.75 -28.45 18.73
CA GLY A 186 12.97 -28.89 18.04
C GLY A 186 13.69 -27.81 17.25
N TRP A 187 13.01 -26.73 16.89
CA TRP A 187 13.59 -25.60 16.16
C TRP A 187 14.27 -24.62 17.11
N ALA A 188 15.48 -24.22 16.78
CA ALA A 188 16.28 -23.30 17.58
C ALA A 188 16.47 -21.96 16.88
N VAL A 189 16.48 -20.89 17.66
CA VAL A 189 16.90 -19.57 17.19
C VAL A 189 18.41 -19.57 16.94
N PRO A 190 18.92 -18.94 15.86
CA PRO A 190 20.36 -18.86 15.59
C PRO A 190 21.15 -18.27 16.77
N GLU A 191 22.25 -18.91 17.16
CA GLU A 191 23.05 -18.53 18.32
C GLU A 191 23.62 -17.11 18.24
N VAL A 192 23.93 -16.63 17.03
CA VAL A 192 24.44 -15.29 16.80
C VAL A 192 23.54 -14.21 17.35
N LEU A 193 22.22 -14.46 17.42
CA LEU A 193 21.21 -13.50 17.92
C LEU A 193 21.21 -13.34 19.44
N PHE A 194 21.91 -14.24 20.18
CA PHE A 194 22.04 -14.17 21.64
C PHE A 194 23.36 -13.60 22.12
N GLY A 195 24.35 -13.49 21.24
CA GLY A 195 25.72 -13.21 21.63
C GLY A 195 26.00 -11.76 22.05
N GLY A 196 25.02 -10.85 21.96
CA GLY A 196 25.21 -9.43 22.28
C GLY A 196 26.19 -8.70 21.33
N ASN A 197 26.79 -9.40 20.38
CA ASN A 197 27.67 -8.82 19.37
C ASN A 197 26.87 -8.20 18.23
N HIS A 198 26.53 -6.93 18.38
CA HIS A 198 25.71 -6.18 17.41
C HIS A 198 26.29 -6.19 15.98
N LYS A 199 27.62 -6.26 15.83
CA LYS A 199 28.25 -6.35 14.51
C LYS A 199 27.90 -7.69 13.87
N MET A 200 28.05 -8.81 14.58
CA MET A 200 27.75 -10.13 14.05
C MET A 200 26.27 -10.32 13.78
N ILE A 201 25.40 -9.75 14.63
CA ILE A 201 23.95 -9.75 14.42
C ILE A 201 23.61 -9.03 13.11
N ARG A 202 24.11 -7.82 12.87
CA ARG A 202 23.89 -7.08 11.62
C ARG A 202 24.38 -7.82 10.38
N LEU A 203 25.54 -8.45 10.44
CA LEU A 203 26.06 -9.23 9.32
C LEU A 203 25.20 -10.46 9.04
N TRP A 204 24.68 -11.12 10.08
CA TRP A 204 23.74 -12.22 9.94
C TRP A 204 22.40 -11.75 9.34
N GLN A 205 21.84 -10.64 9.81
CA GLN A 205 20.65 -10.02 9.25
C GLN A 205 20.83 -9.70 7.77
N TRP A 206 21.97 -9.11 7.41
CA TRP A 206 22.36 -8.82 6.03
C TRP A 206 22.40 -10.09 5.17
N GLU A 207 23.05 -11.17 5.63
CA GLU A 207 23.08 -12.45 4.92
C GLU A 207 21.68 -13.04 4.75
N SER A 208 20.86 -13.01 5.79
CA SER A 208 19.49 -13.53 5.76
C SER A 208 18.62 -12.75 4.75
N SER A 209 18.69 -11.41 4.76
CA SER A 209 17.98 -10.56 3.78
C SER A 209 18.38 -10.87 2.33
N LEU A 210 19.66 -10.97 2.06
CA LEU A 210 20.16 -11.30 0.72
C LEU A 210 19.68 -12.66 0.23
N ARG A 211 19.77 -13.68 1.07
CA ARG A 211 19.31 -15.05 0.74
C ARG A 211 17.80 -15.07 0.49
N LEU A 212 17.01 -14.49 1.37
CA LEU A 212 15.56 -14.43 1.21
C LEU A 212 15.17 -13.69 -0.07
N THR A 213 15.83 -12.56 -0.34
CA THR A 213 15.55 -11.77 -1.55
C THR A 213 15.94 -12.55 -2.80
N GLN A 214 17.09 -13.20 -2.80
CA GLN A 214 17.54 -14.03 -3.91
C GLN A 214 16.55 -15.16 -4.23
N GLN A 215 16.06 -15.85 -3.21
CA GLN A 215 15.15 -16.99 -3.37
C GLN A 215 13.73 -16.58 -3.76
N ARG A 216 13.21 -15.49 -3.20
CA ARG A 216 11.79 -15.14 -3.31
C ARG A 216 11.51 -13.99 -4.28
N ARG A 217 12.46 -13.07 -4.42
CA ARG A 217 12.33 -11.85 -5.22
C ARG A 217 13.67 -11.52 -5.92
N PRO A 218 14.13 -12.38 -6.82
CA PRO A 218 15.37 -12.14 -7.57
C PRO A 218 15.36 -10.86 -8.38
N ASP A 219 14.18 -10.39 -8.79
CA ASP A 219 13.95 -9.10 -9.43
C ASP A 219 14.38 -7.92 -8.52
N LEU A 220 14.01 -7.96 -7.24
CA LEU A 220 14.43 -6.94 -6.26
C LEU A 220 15.94 -6.97 -6.03
N LEU A 221 16.53 -8.17 -5.93
CA LEU A 221 17.98 -8.28 -5.75
C LEU A 221 18.74 -7.71 -6.97
N ARG A 222 18.28 -7.99 -8.19
CA ARG A 222 18.86 -7.37 -9.40
C ARG A 222 18.73 -5.84 -9.38
N ALA A 223 17.57 -5.32 -9.00
CA ALA A 223 17.35 -3.89 -8.89
C ALA A 223 18.24 -3.25 -7.80
N PHE A 224 18.37 -3.91 -6.64
CA PHE A 224 19.26 -3.50 -5.56
C PHE A 224 20.72 -3.43 -6.02
N LEU A 225 21.24 -4.48 -6.69
CA LEU A 225 22.62 -4.52 -7.16
C LEU A 225 22.98 -3.38 -8.13
N LYS A 226 22.00 -2.89 -8.91
CA LYS A 226 22.20 -1.74 -9.82
C LYS A 226 22.36 -0.41 -9.07
N LYS A 227 21.83 -0.30 -7.85
CA LYS A 227 21.74 0.94 -7.06
C LYS A 227 22.36 0.80 -5.66
N ALA A 228 23.08 -0.31 -5.40
CA ALA A 228 23.56 -0.63 -4.06
C ALA A 228 24.39 0.52 -3.48
N PRO A 229 24.16 0.87 -2.21
CA PRO A 229 25.00 1.83 -1.51
C PRO A 229 26.42 1.25 -1.33
N PRO A 230 27.41 2.09 -0.95
CA PRO A 230 28.74 1.60 -0.63
C PRO A 230 28.68 0.54 0.47
N LEU A 231 29.12 -0.68 0.18
CA LEU A 231 29.17 -1.80 1.11
C LEU A 231 30.51 -1.86 1.83
N THR A 232 30.50 -2.27 3.09
CA THR A 232 31.73 -2.62 3.82
C THR A 232 32.39 -3.87 3.22
N LYS A 233 33.67 -4.11 3.57
CA LYS A 233 34.37 -5.31 3.08
C LYS A 233 33.67 -6.60 3.50
N GLU A 234 33.13 -6.65 4.72
CA GLU A 234 32.43 -7.80 5.25
C GLU A 234 31.08 -8.03 4.52
N GLU A 235 30.28 -6.97 4.33
CA GLU A 235 29.02 -7.03 3.60
C GLU A 235 29.23 -7.49 2.15
N LYS A 236 30.25 -6.96 1.48
CA LYS A 236 30.60 -7.37 0.13
C LYS A 236 30.98 -8.85 0.06
N LYS A 237 31.79 -9.33 1.01
CA LYS A 237 32.17 -10.75 1.08
C LYS A 237 30.95 -11.66 1.26
N ILE A 238 29.97 -11.23 2.08
CA ILE A 238 28.72 -11.98 2.27
C ILE A 238 27.93 -11.99 0.97
N LEU A 239 27.75 -10.83 0.33
CA LEU A 239 27.05 -10.71 -0.95
C LEU A 239 27.66 -11.65 -2.00
N ASP A 240 28.98 -11.58 -2.18
CA ASP A 240 29.70 -12.45 -3.14
C ASP A 240 29.49 -13.95 -2.82
N SER A 241 29.48 -14.31 -1.53
CA SER A 241 29.22 -15.68 -1.09
C SER A 241 27.80 -16.16 -1.36
N VAL A 242 26.81 -15.27 -1.19
CA VAL A 242 25.39 -15.57 -1.47
C VAL A 242 25.20 -15.77 -2.97
N LEU A 243 25.69 -14.84 -3.79
CA LEU A 243 25.58 -14.93 -5.25
C LEU A 243 26.32 -16.15 -5.85
N ALA A 244 27.43 -16.60 -5.21
CA ALA A 244 28.16 -17.77 -5.66
C ALA A 244 27.45 -19.10 -5.38
N ARG A 245 26.61 -19.17 -4.34
CA ARG A 245 25.84 -20.38 -3.98
C ARG A 245 24.66 -20.65 -4.90
N GLU A 246 23.94 -19.61 -5.25
CA GLU A 246 22.81 -19.66 -6.18
C GLU A 246 22.91 -18.45 -7.13
N PRO A 247 23.53 -18.64 -8.32
CA PRO A 247 23.61 -17.55 -9.30
C PRO A 247 22.21 -17.06 -9.70
N LEU A 248 22.04 -15.75 -9.82
CA LEU A 248 20.82 -15.18 -10.39
C LEU A 248 20.69 -15.65 -11.85
N LEU A 249 19.63 -16.38 -12.15
CA LEU A 249 19.31 -16.74 -13.53
C LEU A 249 19.12 -15.45 -14.34
N GLU A 250 19.72 -15.39 -15.53
CA GLU A 250 19.45 -14.33 -16.50
C GLU A 250 17.96 -14.42 -16.87
N GLU A 251 17.28 -13.26 -16.98
CA GLU A 251 15.92 -13.25 -17.52
C GLU A 251 16.05 -13.70 -18.99
N GLU A 252 15.37 -14.77 -19.37
CA GLU A 252 15.12 -15.06 -20.77
C GLU A 252 14.29 -13.86 -21.34
N GLU A 253 14.85 -13.20 -22.35
CA GLU A 253 14.26 -12.05 -23.06
C GLU A 253 12.90 -12.40 -23.73
#